data_d3e4c22aba8ff6a82c56fc26c02a365d
#
_entry.id   d3e4c22aba8ff6a82c56fc26c02a365d
#
_cell.length_a   1.000
_cell.length_b   1.000
_cell.length_c   1.000
_cell.angle_alpha   90.00
_cell.angle_beta   90.00
_cell.angle_gamma   90.00
#
_symmetry.space_group_name_H-M   'P 1'
#
loop_
_entity.id
_entity.type
_entity.pdbx_description
1 polymer ?
#
loop_
_entity_poly.entity_id
_entity_poly.type
_entity_poly.pdbx_seq_one_letter_code
_entity_poly.pdbx_strand_id
1 'polypeptide(L)'
;MMSFERVAVLGLGKVGLLAATLLHEAGFEVLGIDANPTTEPLPFAVQADDVTSTEALVGEFGRVEAVLSCLPYHLNRAVAEAAHQCGIHYFDLTEDVPTTKAIVDLAATSNGVMAPQCGLAPGFVGIVGASLVAAFDHCRSLRLRVGALPQNPTGLLGYAFNWSPEGVVNEYLNDCEVIEDGVHKFVSAMEWKETIYVDGKHLEAFTTSGGLGTMCETYLGVVDNLDYKTIRYPGHMDLMNFFFHELLMRERRALAGEILTNAKPPVSEDIVYVHVASEGYVDGQLRRVEFVRSYVPHEVGGVRNTAIAWTTAGSVAAVIEMVRDGSLPQRGLLKQEQIPFDRFLATPTGRLFAG
;
A
#
# COMPACT_ATOMS: atom_id res chain seq x y z
N MET A 1 -5.71 12.99 -26.21
CA MET A 1 -5.19 12.76 -24.86
C MET A 1 -3.76 12.32 -25.03
N MET A 2 -2.80 12.95 -24.39
CA MET A 2 -1.42 12.48 -24.44
C MET A 2 -1.31 11.31 -23.47
N SER A 3 -1.26 10.09 -23.98
CA SER A 3 -0.89 8.88 -23.23
C SER A 3 0.61 8.98 -22.95
N PHE A 4 1.04 8.80 -21.72
CA PHE A 4 2.45 8.71 -21.39
C PHE A 4 2.92 7.23 -21.50
N GLU A 5 4.20 7.04 -21.87
CA GLU A 5 4.75 5.70 -22.11
C GLU A 5 6.00 5.43 -21.27
N ARG A 6 6.75 6.49 -20.90
CA ARG A 6 8.05 6.38 -20.23
C ARG A 6 7.92 6.56 -18.74
N VAL A 7 8.30 5.52 -17.97
CA VAL A 7 8.20 5.49 -16.52
C VAL A 7 9.57 5.16 -15.90
N ALA A 8 10.04 6.02 -14.99
CA ALA A 8 11.17 5.66 -14.12
C ALA A 8 10.66 4.90 -12.89
N VAL A 9 11.33 3.82 -12.52
CA VAL A 9 11.10 3.10 -11.25
C VAL A 9 12.34 3.22 -10.39
N LEU A 10 12.21 3.91 -9.26
CA LEU A 10 13.29 4.15 -8.30
C LEU A 10 13.27 3.12 -7.18
N GLY A 11 14.42 2.46 -6.99
CA GLY A 11 14.56 1.37 -6.03
C GLY A 11 14.11 0.03 -6.62
N LEU A 12 15.08 -0.76 -7.11
CA LEU A 12 14.83 -2.07 -7.72
C LEU A 12 14.98 -3.23 -6.71
N GLY A 13 14.50 -3.02 -5.48
CA GLY A 13 14.31 -4.09 -4.52
C GLY A 13 13.17 -5.03 -4.95
N LYS A 14 12.74 -5.93 -4.06
CA LYS A 14 11.72 -6.97 -4.37
C LYS A 14 10.44 -6.41 -5.00
N VAL A 15 9.91 -5.31 -4.46
CA VAL A 15 8.66 -4.70 -4.96
C VAL A 15 8.91 -3.86 -6.21
N GLY A 16 9.98 -3.03 -6.21
CA GLY A 16 10.25 -2.15 -7.34
C GLY A 16 10.65 -2.89 -8.61
N LEU A 17 11.48 -3.93 -8.50
CA LEU A 17 11.81 -4.79 -9.66
C LEU A 17 10.56 -5.45 -10.24
N LEU A 18 9.67 -5.92 -9.37
CA LEU A 18 8.41 -6.55 -9.78
C LEU A 18 7.46 -5.53 -10.43
N ALA A 19 7.33 -4.33 -9.86
CA ALA A 19 6.53 -3.26 -10.44
C ALA A 19 7.07 -2.84 -11.82
N ALA A 20 8.40 -2.70 -11.96
CA ALA A 20 9.06 -2.42 -13.23
C ALA A 20 8.78 -3.52 -14.28
N THR A 21 8.79 -4.79 -13.87
CA THR A 21 8.45 -5.93 -14.74
C THR A 21 6.99 -5.88 -15.19
N LEU A 22 6.05 -5.66 -14.27
CA LEU A 22 4.63 -5.54 -14.59
C LEU A 22 4.35 -4.38 -15.55
N LEU A 23 4.96 -3.22 -15.31
CA LEU A 23 4.82 -2.06 -16.19
C LEU A 23 5.40 -2.34 -17.58
N HIS A 24 6.57 -3.01 -17.66
CA HIS A 24 7.15 -3.41 -18.94
C HIS A 24 6.23 -4.38 -19.70
N GLU A 25 5.68 -5.41 -19.03
CA GLU A 25 4.71 -6.36 -19.62
C GLU A 25 3.41 -5.65 -20.05
N ALA A 26 3.00 -4.58 -19.35
CA ALA A 26 1.88 -3.72 -19.73
C ALA A 26 2.21 -2.76 -20.90
N GLY A 27 3.44 -2.80 -21.44
CA GLY A 27 3.87 -2.05 -22.62
C GLY A 27 4.39 -0.65 -22.33
N PHE A 28 4.86 -0.37 -21.10
CA PHE A 28 5.61 0.85 -20.80
C PHE A 28 7.08 0.72 -21.19
N GLU A 29 7.68 1.83 -21.58
CA GLU A 29 9.13 2.00 -21.66
C GLU A 29 9.66 2.30 -20.25
N VAL A 30 10.23 1.30 -19.59
CA VAL A 30 10.65 1.37 -18.19
C VAL A 30 12.14 1.72 -18.11
N LEU A 31 12.47 2.70 -17.25
CA LEU A 31 13.84 2.97 -16.79
C LEU A 31 13.93 2.64 -15.30
N GLY A 32 14.61 1.56 -14.97
CA GLY A 32 14.91 1.22 -13.57
C GLY A 32 16.12 2.01 -13.06
N ILE A 33 16.03 2.61 -11.88
CA ILE A 33 17.13 3.34 -11.24
C ILE A 33 17.34 2.80 -9.83
N ASP A 34 18.54 2.35 -9.52
CA ASP A 34 18.93 1.83 -8.20
C ASP A 34 20.40 2.13 -7.93
N ALA A 35 20.76 2.37 -6.68
CA ALA A 35 22.17 2.59 -6.30
C ALA A 35 23.02 1.35 -6.50
N ASN A 36 22.44 0.16 -6.37
CA ASN A 36 23.09 -1.14 -6.51
C ASN A 36 22.24 -2.10 -7.36
N PRO A 37 22.06 -1.83 -8.65
CA PRO A 37 21.18 -2.65 -9.48
C PRO A 37 21.72 -4.08 -9.64
N THR A 38 20.79 -5.01 -9.91
CA THR A 38 21.18 -6.38 -10.25
C THR A 38 22.06 -6.43 -11.50
N THR A 39 22.98 -7.39 -11.55
CA THR A 39 23.80 -7.67 -12.74
C THR A 39 23.11 -8.63 -13.71
N GLU A 40 21.98 -9.21 -13.34
CA GLU A 40 21.20 -10.08 -14.21
C GLU A 40 20.56 -9.27 -15.34
N PRO A 41 20.49 -9.80 -16.57
CA PRO A 41 19.82 -9.12 -17.67
C PRO A 41 18.35 -8.91 -17.38
N LEU A 42 17.87 -7.68 -17.56
CA LEU A 42 16.45 -7.31 -17.41
C LEU A 42 15.86 -6.91 -18.77
N PRO A 43 14.55 -7.08 -18.98
CA PRO A 43 13.90 -6.75 -20.25
C PRO A 43 13.77 -5.23 -20.49
N PHE A 44 14.16 -4.40 -19.55
CA PHE A 44 14.11 -2.94 -19.60
C PHE A 44 15.45 -2.31 -19.22
N ALA A 45 15.62 -1.03 -19.53
CA ALA A 45 16.84 -0.30 -19.20
C ALA A 45 17.03 -0.12 -17.70
N VAL A 46 18.26 -0.25 -17.23
CA VAL A 46 18.63 -0.05 -15.83
C VAL A 46 19.84 0.87 -15.74
N GLN A 47 19.79 1.79 -14.82
CA GLN A 47 20.84 2.75 -14.53
C GLN A 47 21.25 2.65 -13.05
N ALA A 48 22.56 2.63 -12.80
CA ALA A 48 23.11 2.76 -11.46
C ALA A 48 23.24 4.26 -11.14
N ASP A 49 22.44 4.74 -10.19
CA ASP A 49 22.53 6.12 -9.74
C ASP A 49 22.06 6.28 -8.28
N ASP A 50 22.60 7.30 -7.61
CA ASP A 50 22.21 7.67 -6.26
C ASP A 50 21.09 8.73 -6.33
N VAL A 51 19.88 8.29 -6.03
CA VAL A 51 18.65 9.09 -6.09
C VAL A 51 18.37 9.89 -4.79
N THR A 52 19.40 10.17 -3.99
CA THR A 52 19.24 10.89 -2.72
C THR A 52 19.17 12.42 -2.88
N SER A 53 19.54 12.98 -4.04
CA SER A 53 19.47 14.42 -4.28
C SER A 53 18.40 14.81 -5.29
N THR A 54 17.65 15.86 -5.00
CA THR A 54 16.62 16.42 -5.89
C THR A 54 17.21 16.88 -7.24
N GLU A 55 18.43 17.45 -7.23
CA GLU A 55 19.08 17.92 -8.45
C GLU A 55 19.44 16.77 -9.40
N ALA A 56 19.93 15.64 -8.88
CA ALA A 56 20.20 14.44 -9.69
C ALA A 56 18.90 13.90 -10.30
N LEU A 57 17.85 13.80 -9.48
CA LEU A 57 16.52 13.35 -9.93
C LEU A 57 15.93 14.22 -11.03
N VAL A 58 16.03 15.55 -10.94
CA VAL A 58 15.54 16.48 -11.98
C VAL A 58 16.23 16.22 -13.32
N GLY A 59 17.53 15.90 -13.32
CA GLY A 59 18.28 15.55 -14.53
C GLY A 59 17.73 14.29 -15.22
N GLU A 60 17.40 13.25 -14.45
CA GLU A 60 16.84 12.00 -14.97
C GLU A 60 15.37 12.15 -15.41
N PHE A 61 14.58 12.94 -14.68
CA PHE A 61 13.15 13.12 -14.95
C PHE A 61 12.86 13.89 -16.24
N GLY A 62 13.84 14.59 -16.81
CA GLY A 62 13.71 15.17 -18.16
C GLY A 62 13.52 14.14 -19.29
N ARG A 63 13.71 12.86 -19.04
CA ARG A 63 13.63 11.76 -20.03
C ARG A 63 12.37 10.90 -19.87
N VAL A 64 11.62 11.06 -18.79
CA VAL A 64 10.44 10.25 -18.48
C VAL A 64 9.21 11.14 -18.26
N GLU A 65 8.03 10.53 -18.23
CA GLU A 65 6.75 11.22 -18.07
C GLU A 65 6.09 10.88 -16.72
N ALA A 66 6.58 9.80 -16.09
CA ALA A 66 6.14 9.39 -14.77
C ALA A 66 7.30 8.81 -13.97
N VAL A 67 7.19 8.88 -12.64
CA VAL A 67 8.08 8.21 -11.70
C VAL A 67 7.28 7.42 -10.68
N LEU A 68 7.72 6.18 -10.44
CA LEU A 68 7.29 5.34 -9.33
C LEU A 68 8.43 5.24 -8.32
N SER A 69 8.21 5.71 -7.10
CA SER A 69 9.15 5.54 -5.99
C SER A 69 8.82 4.26 -5.21
N CYS A 70 9.76 3.32 -5.23
CA CYS A 70 9.79 2.13 -4.36
C CYS A 70 10.93 2.22 -3.34
N LEU A 71 11.35 3.43 -3.03
CA LEU A 71 12.38 3.76 -2.06
C LEU A 71 11.82 3.75 -0.62
N PRO A 72 12.70 3.73 0.41
CA PRO A 72 12.29 4.00 1.78
C PRO A 72 11.54 5.34 1.89
N TYR A 73 10.49 5.38 2.70
CA TYR A 73 9.53 6.49 2.77
C TYR A 73 10.17 7.88 2.98
N HIS A 74 11.27 7.96 3.73
CA HIS A 74 11.96 9.22 4.01
C HIS A 74 12.60 9.87 2.76
N LEU A 75 12.78 9.15 1.65
CA LEU A 75 13.26 9.67 0.37
C LEU A 75 12.12 10.12 -0.55
N ASN A 76 10.90 9.67 -0.32
CA ASN A 76 9.76 9.94 -1.20
C ASN A 76 9.45 11.43 -1.37
N ARG A 77 9.66 12.22 -0.32
CA ARG A 77 9.44 13.66 -0.39
C ARG A 77 10.35 14.32 -1.45
N ALA A 78 11.64 14.00 -1.47
CA ALA A 78 12.57 14.57 -2.45
C ALA A 78 12.22 14.15 -3.88
N VAL A 79 11.79 12.89 -4.07
CA VAL A 79 11.31 12.38 -5.37
C VAL A 79 10.05 13.12 -5.82
N ALA A 80 9.08 13.33 -4.92
CA ALA A 80 7.85 14.05 -5.21
C ALA A 80 8.11 15.51 -5.57
N GLU A 81 9.01 16.19 -4.86
CA GLU A 81 9.43 17.57 -5.15
C GLU A 81 10.08 17.67 -6.54
N ALA A 82 10.96 16.74 -6.90
CA ALA A 82 11.58 16.67 -8.22
C ALA A 82 10.54 16.40 -9.33
N ALA A 83 9.63 15.46 -9.11
CA ALA A 83 8.55 15.16 -10.05
C ALA A 83 7.62 16.37 -10.26
N HIS A 84 7.25 17.05 -9.18
CA HIS A 84 6.48 18.29 -9.22
C HIS A 84 7.19 19.38 -10.03
N GLN A 85 8.49 19.59 -9.79
CA GLN A 85 9.30 20.59 -10.52
C GLN A 85 9.38 20.27 -12.01
N CYS A 86 9.49 18.99 -12.38
CA CYS A 86 9.53 18.55 -13.78
C CYS A 86 8.13 18.48 -14.43
N GLY A 87 7.06 18.56 -13.64
CA GLY A 87 5.67 18.47 -14.13
C GLY A 87 5.28 17.07 -14.60
N ILE A 88 5.95 16.01 -14.11
CA ILE A 88 5.67 14.61 -14.44
C ILE A 88 4.74 13.96 -13.39
N HIS A 89 4.18 12.78 -13.72
CA HIS A 89 3.37 12.01 -12.80
C HIS A 89 4.23 11.37 -11.71
N TYR A 90 3.74 11.34 -10.48
CA TYR A 90 4.38 10.75 -9.33
C TYR A 90 3.50 9.68 -8.68
N PHE A 91 4.11 8.54 -8.34
CA PHE A 91 3.47 7.41 -7.63
C PHE A 91 4.40 6.89 -6.55
N ASP A 92 3.86 6.44 -5.42
CA ASP A 92 4.61 5.75 -4.37
C ASP A 92 3.77 4.69 -3.63
N LEU A 93 4.40 4.06 -2.63
CA LEU A 93 3.84 2.98 -1.82
C LEU A 93 3.83 3.35 -0.33
N THR A 94 4.00 4.62 0.02
CA THR A 94 4.23 5.05 1.41
C THR A 94 3.01 4.87 2.30
N GLU A 95 3.24 4.40 3.52
CA GLU A 95 2.28 4.41 4.62
C GLU A 95 2.51 5.59 5.59
N ASP A 96 3.59 6.36 5.38
CA ASP A 96 4.01 7.43 6.29
C ASP A 96 3.12 8.68 6.15
N VAL A 97 2.44 9.04 7.23
CA VAL A 97 1.48 10.16 7.25
C VAL A 97 2.14 11.52 6.97
N PRO A 98 3.29 11.89 7.58
CA PRO A 98 3.97 13.15 7.28
C PRO A 98 4.41 13.26 5.81
N THR A 99 4.93 12.18 5.22
CA THR A 99 5.32 12.12 3.81
C THR A 99 4.10 12.33 2.91
N THR A 100 3.01 11.63 3.19
CA THR A 100 1.75 11.79 2.43
C THR A 100 1.24 13.23 2.47
N LYS A 101 1.24 13.90 3.64
CA LYS A 101 0.82 15.30 3.75
C LYS A 101 1.66 16.23 2.88
N ALA A 102 2.98 16.05 2.87
CA ALA A 102 3.86 16.85 2.01
C ALA A 102 3.55 16.67 0.52
N ILE A 103 3.21 15.44 0.09
CA ILE A 103 2.82 15.16 -1.31
C ILE A 103 1.45 15.76 -1.64
N VAL A 104 0.49 15.70 -0.71
CA VAL A 104 -0.83 16.35 -0.86
C VAL A 104 -0.68 17.85 -1.08
N ASP A 105 0.20 18.51 -0.33
CA ASP A 105 0.47 19.95 -0.48
C ASP A 105 1.06 20.27 -1.86
N LEU A 106 1.99 19.46 -2.37
CA LEU A 106 2.58 19.60 -3.71
C LEU A 106 1.52 19.41 -4.81
N ALA A 107 0.58 18.49 -4.61
CA ALA A 107 -0.44 18.16 -5.59
C ALA A 107 -1.35 19.34 -5.95
N ALA A 108 -1.53 20.32 -5.05
CA ALA A 108 -2.37 21.48 -5.27
C ALA A 108 -1.93 22.33 -6.49
N THR A 109 -0.64 22.32 -6.84
CA THR A 109 -0.05 23.06 -7.95
C THR A 109 0.62 22.18 -9.00
N SER A 110 0.49 20.87 -8.90
CA SER A 110 1.15 19.92 -9.80
C SER A 110 0.53 19.94 -11.22
N ASN A 111 1.39 19.87 -12.22
CA ASN A 111 0.99 19.66 -13.62
C ASN A 111 0.79 18.18 -13.96
N GLY A 112 1.40 17.26 -13.21
CA GLY A 112 1.20 15.82 -13.26
C GLY A 112 0.27 15.32 -12.16
N VAL A 113 -0.07 14.04 -12.18
CA VAL A 113 -0.73 13.34 -11.08
C VAL A 113 0.26 13.15 -9.95
N MET A 114 -0.20 13.37 -8.72
CA MET A 114 0.50 13.03 -7.49
C MET A 114 -0.34 11.96 -6.78
N ALA A 115 0.09 10.71 -6.87
CA ALA A 115 -0.62 9.56 -6.35
C ALA A 115 0.24 8.81 -5.30
N PRO A 116 0.27 9.28 -4.04
CA PRO A 116 0.88 8.52 -2.97
C PRO A 116 0.02 7.31 -2.59
N GLN A 117 0.60 6.38 -1.82
CA GLN A 117 -0.16 5.31 -1.16
C GLN A 117 -0.80 4.29 -2.13
N CYS A 118 -0.15 3.98 -3.26
CA CYS A 118 -0.67 3.07 -4.28
C CYS A 118 -0.41 1.57 -3.98
N GLY A 119 -0.03 1.21 -2.75
CA GLY A 119 0.31 -0.16 -2.36
C GLY A 119 -0.90 -1.07 -2.14
N LEU A 120 -0.74 -2.06 -1.27
CA LEU A 120 -1.82 -2.95 -0.85
C LEU A 120 -2.70 -2.28 0.21
N ALA A 121 -2.08 -1.77 1.27
CA ALA A 121 -2.69 -1.05 2.39
C ALA A 121 -1.65 -0.08 3.01
N PRO A 122 -1.73 1.20 2.76
CA PRO A 122 -2.77 1.91 2.00
C PRO A 122 -2.68 1.64 0.48
N GLY A 123 -3.82 1.72 -0.21
CA GLY A 123 -3.91 1.52 -1.66
C GLY A 123 -5.09 0.64 -2.06
N PHE A 124 -4.84 -0.57 -2.56
CA PHE A 124 -5.87 -1.51 -3.03
C PHE A 124 -7.04 -1.68 -2.06
N VAL A 125 -6.76 -1.82 -0.76
CA VAL A 125 -7.81 -1.95 0.24
C VAL A 125 -8.73 -0.73 0.30
N GLY A 126 -8.21 0.48 0.08
CA GLY A 126 -8.96 1.73 -0.01
C GLY A 126 -9.85 1.77 -1.26
N ILE A 127 -9.34 1.31 -2.42
CA ILE A 127 -10.10 1.18 -3.67
C ILE A 127 -11.30 0.25 -3.45
N VAL A 128 -11.08 -0.91 -2.84
CA VAL A 128 -12.15 -1.86 -2.49
C VAL A 128 -13.13 -1.22 -1.52
N GLY A 129 -12.64 -0.61 -0.43
CA GLY A 129 -13.47 0.04 0.58
C GLY A 129 -14.41 1.08 -0.02
N ALA A 130 -13.88 1.95 -0.88
CA ALA A 130 -14.68 2.95 -1.60
C ALA A 130 -15.80 2.33 -2.43
N SER A 131 -15.52 1.24 -3.12
CA SER A 131 -16.53 0.54 -3.94
C SER A 131 -17.67 -0.02 -3.09
N LEU A 132 -17.37 -0.49 -1.87
CA LEU A 132 -18.40 -1.00 -0.96
C LEU A 132 -19.24 0.12 -0.35
N VAL A 133 -18.63 1.27 0.00
CA VAL A 133 -19.37 2.45 0.51
C VAL A 133 -20.38 2.95 -0.52
N ALA A 134 -19.99 2.96 -1.80
CA ALA A 134 -20.84 3.41 -2.90
C ALA A 134 -22.13 2.56 -3.10
N ALA A 135 -22.22 1.40 -2.46
CA ALA A 135 -23.40 0.52 -2.52
C ALA A 135 -24.54 0.95 -1.57
N PHE A 136 -24.36 1.98 -0.74
CA PHE A 136 -25.31 2.39 0.30
C PHE A 136 -25.80 3.81 0.10
N ASP A 137 -27.06 4.07 0.49
CA ASP A 137 -27.62 5.42 0.62
C ASP A 137 -27.01 6.14 1.83
N HIS A 138 -26.76 5.38 2.92
CA HIS A 138 -26.06 5.80 4.11
C HIS A 138 -25.20 4.64 4.64
N CYS A 139 -23.90 4.84 4.68
CA CYS A 139 -22.95 3.88 5.18
C CYS A 139 -22.71 4.06 6.68
N ARG A 140 -23.05 3.05 7.49
CA ARG A 140 -22.83 3.07 8.94
C ARG A 140 -21.41 2.68 9.32
N SER A 141 -20.86 1.69 8.64
CA SER A 141 -19.51 1.25 8.97
C SER A 141 -18.76 0.74 7.75
N LEU A 142 -17.48 1.09 7.69
CA LEU A 142 -16.51 0.51 6.76
C LEU A 142 -15.33 -0.04 7.56
N ARG A 143 -15.05 -1.32 7.42
CA ARG A 143 -14.00 -2.04 8.13
C ARG A 143 -13.03 -2.64 7.15
N LEU A 144 -11.77 -2.18 7.20
CA LEU A 144 -10.70 -2.68 6.34
C LEU A 144 -9.75 -3.55 7.15
N ARG A 145 -9.53 -4.78 6.71
CA ARG A 145 -8.68 -5.76 7.38
C ARG A 145 -7.71 -6.37 6.38
N VAL A 146 -6.42 -6.26 6.64
CA VAL A 146 -5.38 -6.82 5.77
C VAL A 146 -4.33 -7.53 6.61
N GLY A 147 -3.83 -8.66 6.13
CA GLY A 147 -2.71 -9.35 6.75
C GLY A 147 -1.84 -10.04 5.73
N ALA A 148 -0.52 -9.86 5.85
CA ALA A 148 0.48 -10.62 5.11
C ALA A 148 1.16 -11.58 6.10
N LEU A 149 0.98 -12.88 5.91
CA LEU A 149 1.31 -13.92 6.88
C LEU A 149 2.03 -15.08 6.20
N PRO A 150 2.89 -15.84 6.92
CA PRO A 150 3.37 -17.11 6.40
C PRO A 150 2.21 -18.11 6.27
N GLN A 151 2.14 -18.88 5.17
CA GLN A 151 1.14 -19.95 5.01
C GLN A 151 1.31 -21.02 6.08
N ASN A 152 2.55 -21.27 6.49
CA ASN A 152 2.92 -22.24 7.53
C ASN A 152 3.55 -21.50 8.70
N PRO A 153 2.75 -20.99 9.66
CA PRO A 153 3.26 -20.24 10.80
C PRO A 153 4.14 -21.09 11.70
N THR A 154 5.25 -20.53 12.19
CA THR A 154 6.17 -21.18 13.10
C THR A 154 6.38 -20.37 14.37
N GLY A 155 6.49 -21.08 15.51
CA GLY A 155 6.62 -20.46 16.83
C GLY A 155 5.37 -19.69 17.25
N LEU A 156 5.42 -19.10 18.44
CA LEU A 156 4.26 -18.42 19.02
C LEU A 156 3.85 -17.14 18.28
N LEU A 157 4.83 -16.42 17.71
CA LEU A 157 4.54 -15.17 17.00
C LEU A 157 3.77 -15.39 15.68
N GLY A 158 3.94 -16.56 15.03
CA GLY A 158 3.24 -16.91 13.79
C GLY A 158 3.45 -15.91 12.63
N TYR A 159 4.59 -15.21 12.59
CA TYR A 159 4.85 -14.13 11.67
C TYR A 159 6.18 -14.32 10.91
N ALA A 160 6.32 -13.63 9.77
CA ALA A 160 7.55 -13.50 9.00
C ALA A 160 7.64 -12.09 8.40
N PHE A 161 8.82 -11.48 8.44
CA PHE A 161 9.03 -10.10 7.96
C PHE A 161 9.26 -10.07 6.46
N ASN A 162 8.21 -10.21 5.67
CA ASN A 162 8.27 -10.22 4.20
C ASN A 162 8.34 -8.82 3.57
N TRP A 163 8.14 -7.77 4.37
CA TRP A 163 8.25 -6.37 3.95
C TRP A 163 9.00 -5.54 5.01
N SER A 164 8.99 -4.21 4.93
CA SER A 164 9.77 -3.29 5.77
C SER A 164 9.61 -3.56 7.28
N PRO A 165 10.65 -4.00 7.99
CA PRO A 165 10.59 -4.15 9.45
C PRO A 165 10.34 -2.82 10.18
N GLU A 166 10.89 -1.71 9.65
CA GLU A 166 10.66 -0.36 10.16
C GLU A 166 9.19 0.03 10.01
N GLY A 167 8.59 -0.26 8.83
CA GLY A 167 7.16 -0.05 8.59
C GLY A 167 6.30 -0.80 9.60
N VAL A 168 6.56 -2.09 9.84
CA VAL A 168 5.82 -2.90 10.84
C VAL A 168 5.94 -2.31 12.25
N VAL A 169 7.15 -1.89 12.66
CA VAL A 169 7.37 -1.28 13.98
C VAL A 169 6.58 0.03 14.10
N ASN A 170 6.58 0.84 13.05
CA ASN A 170 5.83 2.09 13.02
C ASN A 170 4.32 1.86 13.05
N GLU A 171 3.80 0.90 12.28
CA GLU A 171 2.38 0.52 12.33
C GLU A 171 1.92 0.11 13.75
N TYR A 172 2.78 -0.55 14.53
CA TYR A 172 2.45 -1.04 15.88
C TYR A 172 2.63 0.01 16.98
N LEU A 173 3.27 1.15 16.70
CA LEU A 173 3.63 2.14 17.70
C LEU A 173 3.09 3.55 17.44
N ASN A 174 2.63 3.83 16.22
CA ASN A 174 2.04 5.13 15.89
C ASN A 174 0.52 5.09 16.10
N ASP A 175 -0.05 6.25 16.43
CA ASP A 175 -1.51 6.38 16.56
C ASP A 175 -2.23 6.09 15.24
N CYS A 176 -3.41 5.52 15.35
CA CYS A 176 -4.27 5.12 14.25
C CYS A 176 -5.38 6.13 14.05
N GLU A 177 -5.56 6.63 12.83
CA GLU A 177 -6.72 7.42 12.47
C GLU A 177 -7.96 6.53 12.34
N VAL A 178 -9.11 7.00 12.84
CA VAL A 178 -10.40 6.31 12.74
C VAL A 178 -11.53 7.34 12.64
N ILE A 179 -12.68 6.93 12.13
CA ILE A 179 -13.96 7.62 12.36
C ILE A 179 -14.75 6.73 13.31
N GLU A 180 -15.19 7.28 14.43
CA GLU A 180 -16.03 6.60 15.40
C GLU A 180 -17.22 7.50 15.75
N ASP A 181 -18.43 7.00 15.54
CA ASP A 181 -19.69 7.73 15.71
C ASP A 181 -19.72 9.09 14.98
N GLY A 182 -19.22 9.11 13.74
CA GLY A 182 -19.14 10.29 12.89
C GLY A 182 -18.03 11.29 13.25
N VAL A 183 -17.16 10.97 14.21
CA VAL A 183 -16.08 11.85 14.67
C VAL A 183 -14.72 11.27 14.29
N HIS A 184 -13.88 12.07 13.63
CA HIS A 184 -12.49 11.74 13.38
C HIS A 184 -11.69 11.74 14.68
N LYS A 185 -11.00 10.65 14.97
CA LYS A 185 -10.23 10.43 16.20
C LYS A 185 -8.90 9.76 15.92
N PHE A 186 -8.01 9.84 16.91
CA PHE A 186 -6.81 9.02 16.99
C PHE A 186 -6.96 8.02 18.13
N VAL A 187 -6.62 6.77 17.88
CA VAL A 187 -6.63 5.67 18.84
C VAL A 187 -5.26 4.98 18.86
N SER A 188 -4.94 4.31 19.95
CA SER A 188 -3.67 3.59 20.05
C SER A 188 -3.62 2.42 19.06
N ALA A 189 -2.44 2.15 18.55
CA ALA A 189 -2.18 0.89 17.86
C ALA A 189 -2.21 -0.29 18.84
N MET A 190 -2.35 -1.50 18.31
CA MET A 190 -2.42 -2.77 19.07
C MET A 190 -3.54 -2.79 20.13
N GLU A 191 -4.68 -2.21 19.76
CA GLU A 191 -5.92 -2.23 20.54
C GLU A 191 -7.09 -2.76 19.68
N TRP A 192 -8.31 -2.71 20.21
CA TRP A 192 -9.56 -3.10 19.53
C TRP A 192 -9.49 -4.50 18.93
N LYS A 193 -8.83 -5.45 19.63
CA LYS A 193 -8.69 -6.83 19.16
C LYS A 193 -10.03 -7.47 18.88
N GLU A 194 -10.13 -8.10 17.71
CA GLU A 194 -11.29 -8.91 17.31
C GLU A 194 -10.84 -10.25 16.74
N THR A 195 -11.73 -11.23 16.82
CA THR A 195 -11.58 -12.52 16.14
C THR A 195 -12.19 -12.42 14.74
N ILE A 196 -11.47 -12.89 13.74
CA ILE A 196 -11.91 -12.92 12.36
C ILE A 196 -11.67 -14.32 11.77
N TYR A 197 -12.54 -14.73 10.85
CA TYR A 197 -12.39 -15.98 10.11
C TYR A 197 -12.30 -15.67 8.63
N VAL A 198 -11.22 -16.11 7.97
CA VAL A 198 -11.02 -15.98 6.53
C VAL A 198 -10.65 -17.37 6.00
N ASP A 199 -11.40 -17.86 5.01
CA ASP A 199 -11.20 -19.19 4.42
C ASP A 199 -11.13 -20.32 5.46
N GLY A 200 -11.95 -20.22 6.53
CA GLY A 200 -11.96 -21.17 7.63
C GLY A 200 -10.77 -21.08 8.58
N LYS A 201 -9.85 -20.16 8.38
CA LYS A 201 -8.73 -19.89 9.29
C LYS A 201 -9.19 -18.97 10.42
N HIS A 202 -8.89 -19.38 11.65
CA HIS A 202 -9.05 -18.55 12.86
C HIS A 202 -7.89 -17.56 12.93
N LEU A 203 -8.20 -16.27 12.91
CA LEU A 203 -7.25 -15.17 12.91
C LEU A 203 -7.68 -14.10 13.93
N GLU A 204 -6.78 -13.21 14.29
CA GLU A 204 -7.09 -12.00 15.05
C GLU A 204 -6.82 -10.76 14.21
N ALA A 205 -7.52 -9.67 14.49
CA ALA A 205 -7.25 -8.38 13.91
C ALA A 205 -7.27 -7.29 15.00
N PHE A 206 -6.40 -6.30 14.84
CA PHE A 206 -6.23 -5.20 15.80
C PHE A 206 -5.75 -3.94 15.10
N THR A 207 -5.94 -2.78 15.73
CA THR A 207 -5.59 -1.48 15.16
C THR A 207 -4.10 -1.36 14.89
N THR A 208 -3.75 -0.86 13.68
CA THR A 208 -2.40 -0.44 13.28
C THR A 208 -2.48 0.82 12.45
N SER A 209 -1.44 1.65 12.50
CA SER A 209 -1.43 2.94 11.80
C SER A 209 -1.21 2.82 10.30
N GLY A 210 -1.54 3.87 9.56
CA GLY A 210 -1.18 4.06 8.15
C GLY A 210 -2.12 3.45 7.13
N GLY A 211 -2.83 2.35 7.45
CA GLY A 211 -3.58 1.56 6.46
C GLY A 211 -4.80 2.23 5.83
N LEU A 212 -5.35 3.29 6.41
CA LEU A 212 -6.49 4.05 5.86
C LEU A 212 -6.09 5.10 4.82
N GLY A 213 -4.83 5.51 4.80
CA GLY A 213 -4.41 6.58 3.90
C GLY A 213 -5.20 7.87 4.13
N THR A 214 -5.82 8.38 3.07
CA THR A 214 -6.62 9.63 3.09
C THR A 214 -8.12 9.39 3.37
N MET A 215 -8.52 8.16 3.65
CA MET A 215 -9.96 7.81 3.74
C MET A 215 -10.70 8.51 4.88
N CYS A 216 -10.03 8.77 6.03
CA CYS A 216 -10.68 9.50 7.13
C CYS A 216 -11.11 10.91 6.71
N GLU A 217 -10.26 11.64 5.97
CA GLU A 217 -10.62 12.97 5.45
C GLU A 217 -11.75 12.88 4.43
N THR A 218 -11.71 11.90 3.53
CA THR A 218 -12.67 11.73 2.45
C THR A 218 -14.05 11.31 2.96
N TYR A 219 -14.11 10.44 3.97
CA TYR A 219 -15.36 9.84 4.45
C TYR A 219 -15.91 10.46 5.74
N LEU A 220 -15.26 11.48 6.29
CA LEU A 220 -15.83 12.23 7.42
C LEU A 220 -17.16 12.86 7.02
N GLY A 221 -18.21 12.56 7.78
CA GLY A 221 -19.59 12.97 7.48
C GLY A 221 -20.31 12.11 6.42
N VAL A 222 -19.66 11.08 5.87
CA VAL A 222 -20.24 10.12 4.93
C VAL A 222 -20.44 8.75 5.57
N VAL A 223 -19.49 8.34 6.43
CA VAL A 223 -19.51 7.05 7.14
C VAL A 223 -19.52 7.32 8.64
N ASP A 224 -20.37 6.62 9.40
CA ASP A 224 -20.38 6.80 10.86
C ASP A 224 -19.16 6.18 11.54
N ASN A 225 -18.68 5.01 11.04
CA ASN A 225 -17.54 4.31 11.60
C ASN A 225 -16.60 3.82 10.50
N LEU A 226 -15.31 4.15 10.59
CA LEU A 226 -14.27 3.72 9.68
C LEU A 226 -13.02 3.35 10.47
N ASP A 227 -12.55 2.12 10.30
CA ASP A 227 -11.33 1.65 10.94
C ASP A 227 -10.54 0.66 10.05
N TYR A 228 -9.22 0.67 10.23
CA TYR A 228 -8.30 -0.31 9.67
C TYR A 228 -7.69 -1.16 10.79
N LYS A 229 -7.58 -2.46 10.53
CA LYS A 229 -6.85 -3.39 11.40
C LYS A 229 -5.96 -4.31 10.58
N THR A 230 -4.82 -4.64 11.13
CA THR A 230 -3.98 -5.69 10.58
C THR A 230 -4.47 -7.06 11.03
N ILE A 231 -4.40 -8.06 10.12
CA ILE A 231 -4.75 -9.45 10.43
C ILE A 231 -3.49 -10.21 10.83
N ARG A 232 -3.56 -10.99 11.92
CA ARG A 232 -2.46 -11.84 12.40
C ARG A 232 -2.98 -13.19 12.87
N TYR A 233 -2.09 -14.15 13.11
CA TYR A 233 -2.43 -15.39 13.82
C TYR A 233 -2.69 -15.10 15.30
N PRO A 234 -3.59 -15.86 15.95
CA PRO A 234 -4.00 -15.61 17.34
C PRO A 234 -2.83 -15.59 18.33
N GLY A 235 -2.82 -14.59 19.21
CA GLY A 235 -1.78 -14.37 20.21
C GLY A 235 -0.64 -13.46 19.78
N HIS A 236 -0.58 -13.06 18.53
CA HIS A 236 0.45 -12.16 18.02
C HIS A 236 0.41 -10.78 18.71
N MET A 237 -0.77 -10.19 18.84
CA MET A 237 -0.94 -8.89 19.48
C MET A 237 -0.42 -8.88 20.92
N ASP A 238 -0.76 -9.90 21.69
CA ASP A 238 -0.37 -9.99 23.11
C ASP A 238 1.16 -10.10 23.27
N LEU A 239 1.82 -10.86 22.38
CA LEU A 239 3.29 -10.98 22.34
C LEU A 239 3.97 -9.68 21.93
N MET A 240 3.40 -8.96 20.98
CA MET A 240 3.96 -7.67 20.54
C MET A 240 3.73 -6.58 21.58
N ASN A 241 2.60 -6.59 22.31
CA ASN A 241 2.38 -5.72 23.45
C ASN A 241 3.40 -5.98 24.56
N PHE A 242 3.65 -7.25 24.89
CA PHE A 242 4.71 -7.60 25.83
C PHE A 242 6.08 -7.07 25.38
N PHE A 243 6.45 -7.29 24.12
CA PHE A 243 7.73 -6.89 23.58
C PHE A 243 7.92 -5.35 23.58
N PHE A 244 6.92 -4.62 23.09
CA PHE A 244 7.04 -3.16 22.95
C PHE A 244 6.80 -2.41 24.26
N HIS A 245 5.85 -2.85 25.10
CA HIS A 245 5.41 -2.08 26.26
C HIS A 245 6.01 -2.58 27.57
N GLU A 246 6.13 -3.89 27.79
CA GLU A 246 6.73 -4.42 29.03
C GLU A 246 8.26 -4.50 28.94
N LEU A 247 8.82 -4.92 27.79
CA LEU A 247 10.26 -4.90 27.56
C LEU A 247 10.79 -3.52 27.07
N LEU A 248 9.92 -2.51 26.96
CA LEU A 248 10.22 -1.12 26.56
C LEU A 248 10.92 -0.99 25.19
N MET A 249 10.74 -1.96 24.30
CA MET A 249 11.36 -1.92 22.97
C MET A 249 10.79 -0.81 22.07
N ARG A 250 9.64 -0.21 22.43
CA ARG A 250 9.11 1.00 21.81
C ARG A 250 10.08 2.18 21.84
N GLU A 251 10.96 2.23 22.83
CA GLU A 251 11.97 3.28 22.98
C GLU A 251 13.21 3.05 22.10
N ARG A 252 13.31 1.87 21.47
CA ARG A 252 14.44 1.41 20.66
C ARG A 252 13.99 0.81 19.34
N ARG A 253 13.20 1.56 18.56
CA ARG A 253 12.51 1.07 17.35
C ARG A 253 13.44 0.36 16.35
N ALA A 254 14.62 0.93 16.06
CA ALA A 254 15.57 0.31 15.13
C ALA A 254 16.05 -1.05 15.63
N LEU A 255 16.42 -1.16 16.92
CA LEU A 255 16.84 -2.42 17.54
C LEU A 255 15.68 -3.43 17.57
N ALA A 256 14.45 -2.96 17.83
CA ALA A 256 13.27 -3.81 17.80
C ALA A 256 13.08 -4.44 16.42
N GLY A 257 13.18 -3.65 15.35
CA GLY A 257 13.10 -4.13 13.97
C GLY A 257 14.18 -5.16 13.64
N GLU A 258 15.42 -4.91 14.07
CA GLU A 258 16.55 -5.85 13.90
C GLU A 258 16.29 -7.19 14.61
N ILE A 259 15.92 -7.16 15.88
CA ILE A 259 15.63 -8.37 16.67
C ILE A 259 14.50 -9.18 16.03
N LEU A 260 13.41 -8.52 15.63
CA LEU A 260 12.25 -9.17 15.06
C LEU A 260 12.56 -9.81 13.70
N THR A 261 13.31 -9.12 12.83
CA THR A 261 13.70 -9.64 11.51
C THR A 261 14.64 -10.83 11.64
N ASN A 262 15.62 -10.76 12.54
CA ASN A 262 16.54 -11.86 12.79
C ASN A 262 15.82 -13.10 13.37
N ALA A 263 14.82 -12.88 14.23
CA ALA A 263 14.04 -13.96 14.82
C ALA A 263 13.01 -14.57 13.86
N LYS A 264 12.50 -13.78 12.93
CA LYS A 264 11.42 -14.14 11.98
C LYS A 264 11.76 -13.67 10.57
N PRO A 265 12.77 -14.28 9.91
CA PRO A 265 13.20 -13.89 8.57
C PRO A 265 12.07 -14.08 7.55
N PRO A 266 12.18 -13.42 6.38
CA PRO A 266 11.22 -13.56 5.28
C PRO A 266 11.02 -15.01 4.85
N VAL A 267 9.82 -15.32 4.35
CA VAL A 267 9.48 -16.62 3.76
C VAL A 267 9.01 -16.44 2.32
N SER A 268 9.16 -17.48 1.49
CA SER A 268 8.69 -17.49 0.10
C SER A 268 7.19 -17.82 0.00
N GLU A 269 6.68 -18.64 0.94
CA GLU A 269 5.30 -19.09 0.97
C GLU A 269 4.49 -18.27 1.99
N ASP A 270 4.11 -17.09 1.57
CA ASP A 270 3.22 -16.20 2.32
C ASP A 270 1.79 -16.25 1.77
N ILE A 271 0.87 -15.64 2.49
CA ILE A 271 -0.51 -15.42 2.09
C ILE A 271 -0.93 -14.01 2.51
N VAL A 272 -1.60 -13.31 1.62
CA VAL A 272 -2.23 -12.04 1.92
C VAL A 272 -3.72 -12.24 2.07
N TYR A 273 -4.26 -11.89 3.23
CA TYR A 273 -5.68 -11.82 3.48
C TYR A 273 -6.18 -10.39 3.33
N VAL A 274 -7.24 -10.20 2.56
CA VAL A 274 -7.97 -8.94 2.45
C VAL A 274 -9.41 -9.22 2.81
N HIS A 275 -9.90 -8.58 3.85
CA HIS A 275 -11.28 -8.63 4.30
C HIS A 275 -11.78 -7.20 4.49
N VAL A 276 -12.64 -6.75 3.61
CA VAL A 276 -13.29 -5.45 3.68
C VAL A 276 -14.80 -5.67 3.84
N ALA A 277 -15.38 -5.08 4.87
CA ALA A 277 -16.80 -5.20 5.16
C ALA A 277 -17.42 -3.81 5.33
N SER A 278 -18.56 -3.60 4.73
CA SER A 278 -19.33 -2.38 4.88
C SER A 278 -20.78 -2.71 5.25
N GLU A 279 -21.35 -1.93 6.15
CA GLU A 279 -22.74 -2.04 6.62
C GLU A 279 -23.42 -0.69 6.51
N GLY A 280 -24.63 -0.66 5.99
CA GLY A 280 -25.38 0.57 5.79
C GLY A 280 -26.80 0.33 5.33
N TYR A 281 -27.49 1.38 4.97
CA TYR A 281 -28.88 1.34 4.52
C TYR A 281 -29.00 1.47 3.02
N VAL A 282 -29.87 0.66 2.42
CA VAL A 282 -30.34 0.75 1.04
C VAL A 282 -31.87 0.67 1.06
N ASP A 283 -32.56 1.67 0.56
CA ASP A 283 -34.04 1.76 0.60
C ASP A 283 -34.60 1.57 2.03
N GLY A 284 -33.91 2.12 3.04
CA GLY A 284 -34.28 2.01 4.46
C GLY A 284 -34.02 0.63 5.10
N GLN A 285 -33.46 -0.32 4.37
CA GLN A 285 -33.11 -1.66 4.88
C GLN A 285 -31.62 -1.72 5.22
N LEU A 286 -31.31 -2.22 6.42
CA LEU A 286 -29.92 -2.50 6.81
C LEU A 286 -29.37 -3.67 5.99
N ARG A 287 -28.24 -3.44 5.33
CA ARG A 287 -27.53 -4.45 4.54
C ARG A 287 -26.05 -4.46 4.91
N ARG A 288 -25.42 -5.59 4.65
CA ARG A 288 -23.97 -5.77 4.75
C ARG A 288 -23.44 -6.32 3.43
N VAL A 289 -22.33 -5.77 2.97
CA VAL A 289 -21.56 -6.26 1.83
C VAL A 289 -20.12 -6.48 2.25
N GLU A 290 -19.48 -7.49 1.65
CA GLU A 290 -18.12 -7.86 2.00
C GLU A 290 -17.32 -8.18 0.74
N PHE A 291 -16.04 -7.84 0.78
CA PHE A 291 -15.02 -8.35 -0.14
C PHE A 291 -14.01 -9.15 0.69
N VAL A 292 -13.93 -10.45 0.41
CA VAL A 292 -13.01 -11.35 1.10
C VAL A 292 -12.19 -12.10 0.06
N ARG A 293 -10.87 -11.97 0.13
CA ARG A 293 -9.92 -12.63 -0.77
C ARG A 293 -8.66 -13.03 -0.03
N SER A 294 -8.09 -14.14 -0.52
CA SER A 294 -6.78 -14.62 -0.11
C SER A 294 -5.90 -14.71 -1.34
N TYR A 295 -4.73 -14.09 -1.27
CA TYR A 295 -3.76 -14.10 -2.35
C TYR A 295 -2.53 -14.90 -1.91
N VAL A 296 -2.04 -15.76 -2.80
CA VAL A 296 -0.85 -16.60 -2.59
C VAL A 296 0.28 -16.15 -3.54
N PRO A 297 1.52 -16.63 -3.37
CA PRO A 297 2.61 -16.32 -4.29
C PRO A 297 2.23 -16.56 -5.75
N HIS A 298 2.59 -15.62 -6.61
CA HIS A 298 2.24 -15.62 -8.03
C HIS A 298 3.49 -15.47 -8.92
N GLU A 299 3.43 -16.04 -10.13
CA GLU A 299 4.52 -15.94 -11.09
C GLU A 299 4.31 -14.73 -12.01
N VAL A 300 5.33 -13.86 -12.10
CA VAL A 300 5.38 -12.70 -12.98
C VAL A 300 6.76 -12.67 -13.63
N GLY A 301 6.83 -12.48 -14.94
CA GLY A 301 8.11 -12.46 -15.66
C GLY A 301 8.90 -13.76 -15.53
N GLY A 302 8.24 -14.92 -15.32
CA GLY A 302 8.90 -16.20 -15.08
C GLY A 302 9.51 -16.35 -13.67
N VAL A 303 9.27 -15.40 -12.76
CA VAL A 303 9.78 -15.43 -11.38
C VAL A 303 8.60 -15.56 -10.41
N ARG A 304 8.69 -16.49 -9.44
CA ARG A 304 7.72 -16.66 -8.38
C ARG A 304 7.91 -15.58 -7.31
N ASN A 305 6.91 -14.75 -7.15
CA ASN A 305 6.91 -13.62 -6.22
C ASN A 305 6.00 -13.92 -5.02
N THR A 306 6.39 -13.43 -3.84
CA THR A 306 5.56 -13.53 -2.62
C THR A 306 4.24 -12.79 -2.79
N ALA A 307 3.21 -13.23 -2.06
CA ALA A 307 1.88 -12.62 -2.14
C ALA A 307 1.92 -11.12 -1.81
N ILE A 308 2.63 -10.73 -0.74
CA ILE A 308 2.73 -9.32 -0.38
C ILE A 308 3.46 -8.49 -1.46
N ALA A 309 4.50 -9.05 -2.10
CA ALA A 309 5.25 -8.33 -3.11
C ALA A 309 4.38 -8.07 -4.36
N TRP A 310 3.71 -9.12 -4.89
CA TRP A 310 2.95 -8.93 -6.11
C TRP A 310 1.64 -8.15 -5.90
N THR A 311 0.97 -8.29 -4.75
CA THR A 311 -0.23 -7.49 -4.46
C THR A 311 0.11 -6.01 -4.29
N THR A 312 1.27 -5.68 -3.71
CA THR A 312 1.74 -4.30 -3.59
C THR A 312 2.15 -3.73 -4.95
N ALA A 313 3.01 -4.43 -5.70
CA ALA A 313 3.49 -3.99 -7.01
C ALA A 313 2.36 -3.95 -8.05
N GLY A 314 1.49 -4.95 -8.04
CA GLY A 314 0.34 -5.02 -8.95
C GLY A 314 -0.68 -3.90 -8.72
N SER A 315 -0.89 -3.50 -7.46
CA SER A 315 -1.78 -2.39 -7.16
C SER A 315 -1.29 -1.10 -7.82
N VAL A 316 -0.05 -0.70 -7.60
CA VAL A 316 0.49 0.54 -8.19
C VAL A 316 0.59 0.46 -9.71
N ALA A 317 0.97 -0.69 -10.27
CA ALA A 317 1.04 -0.86 -11.72
C ALA A 317 -0.34 -0.65 -12.37
N ALA A 318 -1.41 -1.24 -11.81
CA ALA A 318 -2.78 -1.05 -12.29
C ALA A 318 -3.22 0.43 -12.23
N VAL A 319 -2.86 1.17 -11.16
CA VAL A 319 -3.15 2.61 -11.06
C VAL A 319 -2.41 3.40 -12.14
N ILE A 320 -1.13 3.10 -12.39
CA ILE A 320 -0.33 3.75 -13.44
C ILE A 320 -0.94 3.46 -14.83
N GLU A 321 -1.38 2.23 -15.10
CA GLU A 321 -2.09 1.86 -16.33
C GLU A 321 -3.37 2.70 -16.54
N MET A 322 -4.15 2.91 -15.47
CA MET A 322 -5.38 3.71 -15.53
C MET A 322 -5.11 5.22 -15.73
N VAL A 323 -4.01 5.74 -15.21
CA VAL A 323 -3.61 7.13 -15.51
C VAL A 323 -3.16 7.23 -16.96
N ARG A 324 -2.38 6.27 -17.48
CA ARG A 324 -1.94 6.24 -18.88
C ARG A 324 -3.10 6.23 -19.88
N ASP A 325 -4.12 5.41 -19.62
CA ASP A 325 -5.26 5.27 -20.54
C ASP A 325 -6.30 6.39 -20.43
N GLY A 326 -6.12 7.33 -19.49
CA GLY A 326 -7.02 8.46 -19.23
C GLY A 326 -8.28 8.12 -18.45
N SER A 327 -8.35 6.93 -17.85
CA SER A 327 -9.47 6.53 -16.98
C SER A 327 -9.47 7.28 -15.64
N LEU A 328 -8.33 7.86 -15.26
CA LEU A 328 -8.13 8.65 -14.04
C LEU A 328 -7.72 10.09 -14.39
N PRO A 329 -7.82 11.04 -13.42
CA PRO A 329 -7.32 12.39 -13.56
C PRO A 329 -5.88 12.42 -14.07
N GLN A 330 -5.53 13.47 -14.82
CA GLN A 330 -4.21 13.62 -15.44
C GLN A 330 -3.31 14.61 -14.69
N ARG A 331 -3.78 15.20 -13.60
CA ARG A 331 -3.04 16.17 -12.76
C ARG A 331 -3.66 16.29 -11.38
N GLY A 332 -2.87 16.80 -10.44
CA GLY A 332 -3.28 17.04 -9.06
C GLY A 332 -3.27 15.77 -8.22
N LEU A 333 -3.87 15.82 -7.03
CA LEU A 333 -3.93 14.69 -6.11
C LEU A 333 -4.86 13.60 -6.63
N LEU A 334 -4.37 12.37 -6.69
CA LEU A 334 -5.17 11.18 -6.89
C LEU A 334 -5.19 10.37 -5.58
N LYS A 335 -6.34 10.33 -4.93
CA LYS A 335 -6.59 9.50 -3.76
C LYS A 335 -7.04 8.10 -4.17
N GLN A 336 -6.64 7.06 -3.44
CA GLN A 336 -6.96 5.67 -3.78
C GLN A 336 -8.47 5.39 -3.77
N GLU A 337 -9.21 5.98 -2.85
CA GLU A 337 -10.67 5.90 -2.73
C GLU A 337 -11.44 6.59 -3.87
N GLN A 338 -10.75 7.28 -4.77
CA GLN A 338 -11.35 7.87 -5.99
C GLN A 338 -11.25 6.94 -7.22
N ILE A 339 -10.57 5.81 -7.08
CA ILE A 339 -10.31 4.87 -8.18
C ILE A 339 -11.50 3.91 -8.33
N PRO A 340 -12.18 3.86 -9.50
CA PRO A 340 -13.26 2.92 -9.73
C PRO A 340 -12.75 1.47 -9.74
N PHE A 341 -13.24 0.65 -8.81
CA PHE A 341 -12.76 -0.72 -8.60
C PHE A 341 -12.98 -1.64 -9.81
N ASP A 342 -14.10 -1.52 -10.48
CA ASP A 342 -14.40 -2.27 -11.72
C ASP A 342 -13.42 -1.97 -12.85
N ARG A 343 -13.04 -0.70 -13.00
CA ARG A 343 -12.04 -0.27 -13.97
C ARG A 343 -10.63 -0.70 -13.57
N PHE A 344 -10.32 -0.65 -12.27
CA PHE A 344 -9.06 -1.20 -11.75
C PHE A 344 -8.92 -2.68 -12.15
N LEU A 345 -9.94 -3.52 -11.89
CA LEU A 345 -9.94 -4.93 -12.27
C LEU A 345 -9.93 -5.18 -13.79
N ALA A 346 -10.30 -4.19 -14.59
CA ALA A 346 -10.27 -4.32 -16.05
C ALA A 346 -8.87 -4.09 -16.65
N THR A 347 -7.95 -3.48 -15.92
CA THR A 347 -6.57 -3.26 -16.39
C THR A 347 -5.82 -4.59 -16.55
N PRO A 348 -4.77 -4.66 -17.40
CA PRO A 348 -3.94 -5.85 -17.53
C PRO A 348 -3.46 -6.39 -16.18
N THR A 349 -2.86 -5.52 -15.33
CA THR A 349 -2.35 -5.93 -14.02
C THR A 349 -3.46 -6.13 -12.98
N GLY A 350 -4.50 -5.29 -12.98
CA GLY A 350 -5.62 -5.39 -12.04
C GLY A 350 -6.39 -6.71 -12.13
N ARG A 351 -6.38 -7.39 -13.28
CA ARG A 351 -6.99 -8.73 -13.44
C ARG A 351 -6.40 -9.78 -12.52
N LEU A 352 -5.16 -9.61 -12.06
CA LEU A 352 -4.54 -10.50 -11.08
C LEU A 352 -5.29 -10.52 -9.73
N PHE A 353 -6.05 -9.46 -9.43
CA PHE A 353 -6.85 -9.34 -8.20
C PHE A 353 -8.27 -9.90 -8.32
N ALA A 354 -8.71 -10.26 -9.52
CA ALA A 354 -10.07 -10.76 -9.74
C ALA A 354 -10.31 -12.17 -9.14
N GLY A 355 -9.25 -12.95 -8.93
CA GLY A 355 -9.27 -14.30 -8.33
C GLY A 355 -9.39 -15.38 -9.37
#